data_e0a64bdcdce1a2ec147d8574d3a029fa
#
_entry.id   e0a64bdcdce1a2ec147d8574d3a029fa
#
_cell.length_a   1.000
_cell.length_b   1.000
_cell.length_c   1.000
_cell.angle_alpha   90.00
_cell.angle_beta   90.00
_cell.angle_gamma   90.00
#
_symmetry.space_group_name_H-M   'P 1'
#
loop_
_entity.id
_entity.type
_entity.pdbx_description
1 polymer ?
#
loop_
_entity_poly.entity_id
_entity_poly.type
_entity_poly.pdbx_seq_one_letter_code
_entity_poly.pdbx_strand_id
1 'polypeptide(L)'
;MNSTTTFPYQVPFIDQCRTIQNLSEYSIGMIISDVGNFWKYYSIKFPSNPNIKNVASSDVRDYLIQLDQKEHLSKKTINKYLSYLKKYFIFLAENHLIESYPLFTLKGISFKRKETIIINWMPYISNFLNTSIHPETIKLLIVISLGYDLNQLLNIRWLDVSDKLNDINLKKFLFDNLTFDKTPNPYIFQGKRIDKYTSIDRITSKTKMDQHLIDFPINPRKLRQSYILSIISNQTLSDEQLLDQLHISQKSLGYYKFCANYFNLIPYKK
;
A
#
# COMPACT_ATOMS: atom_id res chain seq x y z
N MET A 1 18.97 12.53 3.41
CA MET A 1 18.16 13.26 4.40
C MET A 1 17.38 14.33 3.65
N ASN A 2 16.08 14.12 3.43
CA ASN A 2 15.24 15.17 2.85
C ASN A 2 15.06 16.25 3.90
N SER A 3 15.54 17.47 3.66
CA SER A 3 15.29 18.62 4.50
C SER A 3 13.77 18.87 4.50
N THR A 4 13.11 18.50 5.61
CA THR A 4 11.70 18.82 5.81
C THR A 4 11.57 20.34 5.87
N THR A 5 10.93 20.90 4.86
CA THR A 5 10.67 22.35 4.82
C THR A 5 9.76 22.70 5.98
N THR A 6 10.22 23.56 6.90
CA THR A 6 9.40 24.06 8.01
C THR A 6 8.30 24.99 7.48
N PHE A 7 7.10 24.87 8.02
CA PHE A 7 5.95 25.71 7.69
C PHE A 7 5.40 26.40 8.96
N PRO A 8 4.62 27.47 8.83
CA PRO A 8 4.11 28.21 9.99
C PRO A 8 3.32 27.31 10.93
N TYR A 9 3.51 27.52 12.24
CA TYR A 9 2.81 26.77 13.31
C TYR A 9 2.95 25.25 13.26
N GLN A 10 4.03 24.74 12.67
CA GLN A 10 4.26 23.28 12.52
C GLN A 10 4.26 22.56 13.86
N VAL A 11 4.96 23.08 14.88
CA VAL A 11 5.09 22.41 16.19
C VAL A 11 3.73 22.24 16.87
N PRO A 12 2.94 23.30 17.12
CA PRO A 12 1.63 23.16 17.75
C PRO A 12 0.66 22.34 16.92
N PHE A 13 0.76 22.34 15.58
CA PHE A 13 -0.04 21.48 14.72
C PHE A 13 0.30 19.99 14.91
N ILE A 14 1.57 19.65 15.03
CA ILE A 14 2.03 18.27 15.30
C ILE A 14 1.50 17.81 16.66
N ASP A 15 1.58 18.67 17.68
CA ASP A 15 1.10 18.34 19.02
C ASP A 15 -0.41 18.08 19.02
N GLN A 16 -1.20 18.86 18.29
CA GLN A 16 -2.63 18.60 18.12
C GLN A 16 -2.89 17.28 17.37
N CYS A 17 -2.15 16.98 16.31
CA CYS A 17 -2.27 15.70 15.58
C CYS A 17 -2.00 14.51 16.49
N ARG A 18 -1.04 14.63 17.41
CA ARG A 18 -0.64 13.58 18.33
C ARG A 18 -1.64 13.42 19.49
N THR A 19 -1.98 14.52 20.15
CA THR A 19 -2.72 14.49 21.42
C THR A 19 -4.24 14.43 21.22
N ILE A 20 -4.79 15.18 20.26
CA ILE A 20 -6.23 15.27 20.04
C ILE A 20 -6.70 14.28 18.98
N GLN A 21 -5.95 14.17 17.88
CA GLN A 21 -6.35 13.28 16.77
C GLN A 21 -5.81 11.84 16.90
N ASN A 22 -4.95 11.55 17.88
CA ASN A 22 -4.32 10.24 18.13
C ASN A 22 -3.70 9.62 16.89
N LEU A 23 -3.03 10.43 16.05
CA LEU A 23 -2.40 9.92 14.81
C LEU A 23 -1.06 9.24 15.14
N SER A 24 -0.74 8.20 14.38
CA SER A 24 0.57 7.57 14.46
C SER A 24 1.68 8.50 13.95
N GLU A 25 2.90 8.35 14.47
CA GLU A 25 4.08 9.15 14.05
C GLU A 25 4.33 9.02 12.54
N TYR A 26 4.07 7.85 11.95
CA TYR A 26 4.13 7.67 10.49
C TYR A 26 3.12 8.58 9.76
N SER A 27 1.88 8.61 10.22
CA SER A 27 0.83 9.47 9.62
C SER A 27 1.16 10.95 9.79
N ILE A 28 1.67 11.35 10.95
CA ILE A 28 2.13 12.72 11.23
C ILE A 28 3.27 13.10 10.28
N GLY A 29 4.27 12.24 10.11
CA GLY A 29 5.38 12.45 9.18
C GLY A 29 4.91 12.68 7.74
N MET A 30 3.91 11.91 7.27
CA MET A 30 3.32 12.12 5.94
C MET A 30 2.60 13.47 5.82
N ILE A 31 1.84 13.88 6.84
CA ILE A 31 1.15 15.17 6.86
C ILE A 31 2.16 16.32 6.83
N ILE A 32 3.21 16.26 7.66
CA ILE A 32 4.27 17.28 7.71
C ILE A 32 4.92 17.43 6.34
N SER A 33 5.27 16.32 5.70
CA SER A 33 5.87 16.33 4.37
C SER A 33 4.97 17.01 3.34
N ASP A 34 3.69 16.63 3.29
CA ASP A 34 2.75 17.11 2.28
C ASP A 34 2.38 18.59 2.52
N VAL A 35 2.20 19.04 3.77
CA VAL A 35 1.98 20.45 4.13
C VAL A 35 3.24 21.30 3.86
N GLY A 36 4.42 20.76 4.21
CA GLY A 36 5.70 21.42 3.94
C GLY A 36 5.95 21.64 2.43
N ASN A 37 5.59 20.66 1.60
CA ASN A 37 5.67 20.77 0.14
C ASN A 37 4.75 21.90 -0.41
N PHE A 38 3.51 21.99 0.11
CA PHE A 38 2.63 23.10 -0.23
C PHE A 38 3.21 24.45 0.21
N TRP A 39 3.72 24.54 1.43
CA TRP A 39 4.31 25.79 1.94
C TRP A 39 5.52 26.23 1.11
N LYS A 40 6.38 25.28 0.72
CA LYS A 40 7.49 25.55 -0.18
C LYS A 40 7.02 26.11 -1.54
N TYR A 41 6.00 25.48 -2.14
CA TYR A 41 5.39 25.96 -3.37
C TYR A 41 4.86 27.39 -3.22
N TYR A 42 4.10 27.66 -2.14
CA TYR A 42 3.52 28.97 -1.86
C TYR A 42 4.60 30.02 -1.63
N SER A 43 5.65 29.71 -0.89
CA SER A 43 6.77 30.62 -0.63
C SER A 43 7.56 30.98 -1.91
N ILE A 44 7.67 30.05 -2.85
CA ILE A 44 8.28 30.33 -4.15
C ILE A 44 7.39 31.24 -5.01
N LYS A 45 6.06 31.06 -4.94
CA LYS A 45 5.10 31.92 -5.66
C LYS A 45 5.06 33.36 -5.10
N PHE A 46 5.30 33.54 -3.81
CA PHE A 46 5.25 34.83 -3.11
C PHE A 46 6.55 35.09 -2.33
N PRO A 47 7.69 35.28 -3.01
CA PRO A 47 9.02 35.30 -2.36
C PRO A 47 9.22 36.49 -1.42
N SER A 48 8.58 37.65 -1.67
CA SER A 48 8.78 38.86 -0.87
C SER A 48 8.10 38.81 0.49
N ASN A 49 6.99 38.11 0.64
CA ASN A 49 6.26 38.01 1.94
C ASN A 49 5.30 36.81 1.95
N PRO A 50 5.81 35.59 2.09
CA PRO A 50 4.96 34.42 2.21
C PRO A 50 4.25 34.44 3.57
N ASN A 51 2.94 34.72 3.59
CA ASN A 51 2.15 34.77 4.81
C ASN A 51 0.97 33.78 4.74
N ILE A 52 0.91 32.88 5.72
CA ILE A 52 -0.14 31.84 5.78
C ILE A 52 -1.56 32.46 5.88
N LYS A 53 -1.68 33.64 6.44
CA LYS A 53 -2.97 34.36 6.56
C LYS A 53 -3.53 34.80 5.20
N ASN A 54 -2.67 34.94 4.20
CA ASN A 54 -3.02 35.42 2.86
C ASN A 54 -3.31 34.27 1.89
N VAL A 55 -3.20 33.01 2.33
CA VAL A 55 -3.45 31.86 1.46
C VAL A 55 -4.93 31.79 1.07
N ALA A 56 -5.21 31.88 -0.22
CA ALA A 56 -6.55 31.75 -0.78
C ALA A 56 -6.83 30.32 -1.28
N SER A 57 -8.10 30.01 -1.48
CA SER A 57 -8.49 28.72 -2.10
C SER A 57 -7.91 28.50 -3.50
N SER A 58 -7.70 29.58 -4.24
CA SER A 58 -7.03 29.57 -5.56
C SER A 58 -5.59 29.05 -5.48
N ASP A 59 -4.82 29.47 -4.45
CA ASP A 59 -3.42 29.06 -4.32
C ASP A 59 -3.32 27.53 -4.07
N VAL A 60 -4.20 27.00 -3.25
CA VAL A 60 -4.26 25.54 -3.02
C VAL A 60 -4.73 24.81 -4.27
N ARG A 61 -5.71 25.36 -5.00
CA ARG A 61 -6.17 24.79 -6.28
C ARG A 61 -5.04 24.73 -7.30
N ASP A 62 -4.28 25.83 -7.48
CA ASP A 62 -3.15 25.91 -8.40
C ASP A 62 -2.09 24.87 -8.05
N TYR A 63 -1.80 24.69 -6.75
CA TYR A 63 -0.89 23.65 -6.28
C TYR A 63 -1.37 22.25 -6.64
N LEU A 64 -2.65 21.93 -6.41
CA LEU A 64 -3.22 20.62 -6.76
C LEU A 64 -3.21 20.37 -8.28
N ILE A 65 -3.45 21.40 -9.09
CA ILE A 65 -3.33 21.33 -10.55
C ILE A 65 -1.88 21.05 -10.96
N GLN A 66 -0.90 21.68 -10.31
CA GLN A 66 0.52 21.40 -10.57
C GLN A 66 0.88 19.93 -10.25
N LEU A 67 0.37 19.37 -9.15
CA LEU A 67 0.58 17.96 -8.79
C LEU A 67 -0.01 17.01 -9.86
N ASP A 68 -1.14 17.36 -10.45
CA ASP A 68 -1.77 16.59 -11.54
C ASP A 68 -1.00 16.70 -12.85
N GLN A 69 -0.72 17.92 -13.29
CA GLN A 69 -0.21 18.20 -14.63
C GLN A 69 1.30 18.04 -14.77
N LYS A 70 2.09 18.43 -13.76
CA LYS A 70 3.55 18.38 -13.81
C LYS A 70 4.13 17.13 -13.16
N GLU A 71 3.57 16.70 -12.03
CA GLU A 71 4.07 15.55 -11.29
C GLU A 71 3.32 14.26 -11.64
N HIS A 72 2.25 14.35 -12.44
CA HIS A 72 1.41 13.22 -12.90
C HIS A 72 0.92 12.30 -11.75
N LEU A 73 0.63 12.91 -10.59
CA LEU A 73 0.18 12.16 -9.44
C LEU A 73 -1.27 11.63 -9.64
N SER A 74 -1.54 10.46 -9.08
CA SER A 74 -2.90 9.92 -9.15
C SER A 74 -3.91 10.80 -8.42
N LYS A 75 -5.15 10.88 -8.93
CA LYS A 75 -6.26 11.61 -8.29
C LYS A 75 -6.48 11.23 -6.83
N LYS A 76 -6.25 9.97 -6.48
CA LYS A 76 -6.26 9.48 -5.10
C LYS A 76 -5.17 10.13 -4.25
N THR A 77 -3.98 10.28 -4.80
CA THR A 77 -2.84 10.94 -4.13
C THR A 77 -3.13 12.42 -3.96
N ILE A 78 -3.60 13.11 -4.99
CA ILE A 78 -3.98 14.53 -4.93
C ILE A 78 -5.05 14.79 -3.86
N ASN A 79 -6.06 13.94 -3.78
CA ASN A 79 -7.10 14.04 -2.75
C ASN A 79 -6.54 13.81 -1.33
N LYS A 80 -5.50 12.97 -1.18
CA LYS A 80 -4.77 12.82 0.09
C LYS A 80 -4.08 14.13 0.49
N TYR A 81 -3.36 14.77 -0.44
CA TYR A 81 -2.76 16.10 -0.21
C TYR A 81 -3.81 17.13 0.22
N LEU A 82 -4.92 17.22 -0.51
CA LEU A 82 -6.01 18.12 -0.14
C LEU A 82 -6.56 17.83 1.27
N SER A 83 -6.69 16.56 1.64
CA SER A 83 -7.15 16.17 2.97
C SER A 83 -6.19 16.62 4.08
N TYR A 84 -4.87 16.54 3.84
CA TYR A 84 -3.86 16.97 4.80
C TYR A 84 -3.80 18.50 4.92
N LEU A 85 -3.91 19.21 3.78
CA LEU A 85 -4.03 20.67 3.80
C LEU A 85 -5.30 21.12 4.54
N LYS A 86 -6.43 20.46 4.32
CA LYS A 86 -7.67 20.74 5.05
C LYS A 86 -7.48 20.57 6.56
N LYS A 87 -6.83 19.51 7.02
CA LYS A 87 -6.52 19.32 8.45
C LYS A 87 -5.69 20.47 9.01
N TYR A 88 -4.67 20.89 8.29
CA TYR A 88 -3.81 22.00 8.72
C TYR A 88 -4.56 23.33 8.75
N PHE A 89 -5.32 23.68 7.71
CA PHE A 89 -6.09 24.92 7.69
C PHE A 89 -7.28 24.94 8.69
N ILE A 90 -7.86 23.79 9.02
CA ILE A 90 -8.84 23.66 10.11
C ILE A 90 -8.15 24.00 11.44
N PHE A 91 -6.98 23.39 11.71
CA PHE A 91 -6.19 23.72 12.90
C PHE A 91 -5.91 25.22 13.02
N LEU A 92 -5.48 25.87 11.92
CA LEU A 92 -5.22 27.31 11.92
C LEU A 92 -6.48 28.14 12.23
N ALA A 93 -7.61 27.77 11.68
CA ALA A 93 -8.89 28.47 11.91
C ALA A 93 -9.42 28.26 13.32
N GLU A 94 -9.39 27.04 13.85
CA GLU A 94 -9.82 26.69 15.21
C GLU A 94 -9.01 27.40 16.30
N ASN A 95 -7.71 27.65 16.01
CA ASN A 95 -6.82 28.37 16.93
C ASN A 95 -6.72 29.87 16.63
N HIS A 96 -7.62 30.44 15.82
CA HIS A 96 -7.65 31.86 15.45
C HIS A 96 -6.32 32.40 14.87
N LEU A 97 -5.54 31.52 14.23
CA LEU A 97 -4.26 31.87 13.57
C LEU A 97 -4.45 32.46 12.16
N ILE A 98 -5.62 32.23 11.58
CA ILE A 98 -6.14 32.82 10.35
C ILE A 98 -7.56 33.34 10.60
N GLU A 99 -7.99 34.36 9.83
CA GLU A 99 -9.30 34.99 10.02
C GLU A 99 -10.48 34.12 9.58
N SER A 100 -10.28 33.34 8.50
CA SER A 100 -11.31 32.47 7.96
C SER A 100 -10.68 31.21 7.34
N TYR A 101 -11.45 30.11 7.29
CA TYR A 101 -11.04 28.86 6.66
C TYR A 101 -11.09 28.97 5.13
N PRO A 102 -9.94 28.96 4.41
CA PRO A 102 -9.93 29.27 2.99
C PRO A 102 -10.37 28.10 2.09
N LEU A 103 -10.42 26.86 2.58
CA LEU A 103 -10.60 25.67 1.75
C LEU A 103 -12.06 25.14 1.72
N PHE A 104 -13.03 25.94 2.19
CA PHE A 104 -14.43 25.52 2.30
C PHE A 104 -15.01 25.05 0.96
N THR A 105 -14.70 25.74 -0.13
CA THR A 105 -15.22 25.44 -1.47
C THR A 105 -14.45 24.35 -2.22
N LEU A 106 -13.28 23.96 -1.73
CA LEU A 106 -12.44 22.97 -2.41
C LEU A 106 -12.96 21.55 -2.14
N LYS A 107 -13.40 20.90 -3.21
CA LYS A 107 -13.81 19.50 -3.22
C LYS A 107 -12.70 18.63 -3.81
N GLY A 108 -12.62 17.39 -3.36
CA GLY A 108 -11.73 16.40 -3.97
C GLY A 108 -12.09 16.11 -5.42
N ILE A 109 -11.10 15.68 -6.18
CA ILE A 109 -11.27 15.28 -7.58
C ILE A 109 -12.02 13.93 -7.62
N SER A 110 -13.11 13.88 -8.39
CA SER A 110 -13.82 12.63 -8.61
C SER A 110 -12.97 11.64 -9.42
N PHE A 111 -12.95 10.38 -9.03
CA PHE A 111 -12.30 9.31 -9.77
C PHE A 111 -13.05 7.98 -9.63
N LYS A 112 -12.91 7.14 -10.65
CA LYS A 112 -13.52 5.80 -10.61
C LYS A 112 -12.81 4.97 -9.55
N ARG A 113 -13.56 4.52 -8.54
CA ARG A 113 -13.05 3.62 -7.49
C ARG A 113 -13.17 2.15 -7.84
N LYS A 114 -13.98 1.84 -8.88
CA LYS A 114 -14.20 0.46 -9.31
C LYS A 114 -12.92 -0.05 -9.97
N GLU A 115 -12.21 -0.94 -9.26
CA GLU A 115 -11.00 -1.60 -9.75
C GLU A 115 -11.40 -2.91 -10.47
N THR A 116 -10.60 -3.29 -11.47
CA THR A 116 -10.62 -4.65 -12.02
C THR A 116 -9.55 -5.46 -11.31
N ILE A 117 -9.92 -6.61 -10.75
CA ILE A 117 -9.01 -7.47 -10.01
C ILE A 117 -9.06 -8.87 -10.60
N ILE A 118 -7.91 -9.39 -10.98
CA ILE A 118 -7.78 -10.77 -11.46
C ILE A 118 -7.74 -11.69 -10.25
N ILE A 119 -8.59 -12.71 -10.27
CA ILE A 119 -8.75 -13.72 -9.20
C ILE A 119 -8.49 -15.12 -9.73
N ASN A 120 -8.44 -16.13 -8.86
CA ASN A 120 -8.31 -17.57 -9.20
C ASN A 120 -7.04 -17.90 -10.01
N TRP A 121 -5.93 -17.21 -9.75
CA TRP A 121 -4.63 -17.45 -10.38
C TRP A 121 -3.85 -18.61 -9.73
N MET A 122 -4.20 -19.02 -8.49
CA MET A 122 -3.45 -20.00 -7.69
C MET A 122 -3.21 -21.34 -8.41
N PRO A 123 -4.18 -21.95 -9.13
CA PRO A 123 -3.96 -23.22 -9.82
C PRO A 123 -2.94 -23.12 -10.98
N TYR A 124 -2.58 -21.92 -11.39
CA TYR A 124 -1.72 -21.69 -12.55
C TYR A 124 -0.27 -21.37 -12.20
N ILE A 125 0.11 -21.42 -10.90
CA ILE A 125 1.47 -21.07 -10.46
C ILE A 125 2.52 -21.95 -11.12
N SER A 126 2.26 -23.24 -11.26
CA SER A 126 3.19 -24.19 -11.90
C SER A 126 3.53 -23.83 -13.34
N ASN A 127 2.66 -23.09 -14.03
CA ASN A 127 2.92 -22.62 -15.41
C ASN A 127 4.06 -21.59 -15.49
N PHE A 128 4.42 -20.97 -14.38
CA PHE A 128 5.49 -19.97 -14.32
C PHE A 128 6.86 -20.57 -14.03
N LEU A 129 6.96 -21.86 -13.67
CA LEU A 129 8.22 -22.50 -13.25
C LEU A 129 9.28 -22.53 -14.36
N ASN A 130 8.88 -22.67 -15.61
CA ASN A 130 9.75 -22.80 -16.77
C ASN A 130 9.89 -21.49 -17.56
N THR A 131 9.69 -20.36 -16.89
CA THR A 131 9.77 -19.04 -17.52
C THR A 131 10.96 -18.26 -16.97
N SER A 132 11.27 -17.10 -17.55
CA SER A 132 12.31 -16.18 -17.08
C SER A 132 11.95 -15.39 -15.82
N ILE A 133 10.90 -15.81 -15.10
CA ILE A 133 10.42 -15.16 -13.89
C ILE A 133 11.41 -15.41 -12.73
N HIS A 134 11.72 -14.36 -11.99
CA HIS A 134 12.63 -14.43 -10.86
C HIS A 134 12.10 -15.35 -9.75
N PRO A 135 12.93 -16.19 -9.13
CA PRO A 135 12.52 -17.11 -8.08
C PRO A 135 11.71 -16.48 -6.94
N GLU A 136 12.04 -15.25 -6.54
CA GLU A 136 11.32 -14.54 -5.48
C GLU A 136 9.85 -14.25 -5.84
N THR A 137 9.55 -14.07 -7.12
CA THR A 137 8.17 -13.88 -7.58
C THR A 137 7.38 -15.18 -7.44
N ILE A 138 7.93 -16.30 -7.85
CA ILE A 138 7.30 -17.61 -7.71
C ILE A 138 7.13 -17.97 -6.22
N LYS A 139 8.15 -17.74 -5.39
CA LYS A 139 8.06 -17.90 -3.93
C LYS A 139 6.92 -17.08 -3.34
N LEU A 140 6.77 -15.83 -3.77
CA LEU A 140 5.67 -14.96 -3.31
C LEU A 140 4.30 -15.49 -3.72
N LEU A 141 4.15 -15.93 -4.97
CA LEU A 141 2.91 -16.54 -5.46
C LEU A 141 2.54 -17.77 -4.61
N ILE A 142 3.49 -18.67 -4.37
CA ILE A 142 3.28 -19.87 -3.55
C ILE A 142 2.85 -19.51 -2.13
N VAL A 143 3.57 -18.63 -1.47
CA VAL A 143 3.30 -18.28 -0.06
C VAL A 143 1.93 -17.61 0.09
N ILE A 144 1.58 -16.69 -0.81
CA ILE A 144 0.26 -16.04 -0.77
C ILE A 144 -0.86 -17.04 -1.11
N SER A 145 -0.64 -17.99 -2.03
CA SER A 145 -1.63 -19.03 -2.36
C SER A 145 -1.93 -19.97 -1.19
N LEU A 146 -0.99 -20.15 -0.29
CA LEU A 146 -1.15 -20.90 0.95
C LEU A 146 -1.83 -20.11 2.08
N GLY A 147 -2.22 -18.86 1.84
CA GLY A 147 -2.97 -18.06 2.78
C GLY A 147 -2.13 -17.22 3.75
N TYR A 148 -0.82 -17.17 3.61
CA TYR A 148 0.02 -16.34 4.47
C TYR A 148 -0.22 -14.84 4.25
N ASP A 149 -0.22 -14.08 5.34
CA ASP A 149 -0.38 -12.62 5.28
C ASP A 149 0.96 -11.88 5.11
N LEU A 150 0.87 -10.57 4.90
CA LEU A 150 2.05 -9.74 4.67
C LEU A 150 2.99 -9.65 5.87
N ASN A 151 2.45 -9.73 7.10
CA ASN A 151 3.24 -9.63 8.32
C ASN A 151 4.07 -10.91 8.54
N GLN A 152 3.58 -12.02 8.02
CA GLN A 152 4.23 -13.32 8.12
C GLN A 152 5.36 -13.50 7.10
N LEU A 153 5.31 -12.84 5.91
CA LEU A 153 6.20 -13.10 4.77
C LEU A 153 7.68 -13.20 5.13
N LEU A 154 8.17 -12.33 6.00
CA LEU A 154 9.59 -12.30 6.37
C LEU A 154 10.00 -13.40 7.36
N ASN A 155 9.05 -14.05 8.00
CA ASN A 155 9.30 -15.04 9.03
C ASN A 155 8.97 -16.47 8.62
N ILE A 156 8.36 -16.66 7.44
CA ILE A 156 7.99 -17.98 6.92
C ILE A 156 9.24 -18.80 6.61
N ARG A 157 9.22 -20.04 7.06
CA ARG A 157 10.31 -21.00 6.86
C ARG A 157 9.87 -22.17 5.96
N TRP A 158 10.83 -22.95 5.53
CA TRP A 158 10.59 -24.10 4.67
C TRP A 158 9.57 -25.09 5.23
N LEU A 159 9.66 -25.49 6.51
CA LEU A 159 8.72 -26.43 7.11
C LEU A 159 7.30 -25.86 7.23
N ASP A 160 7.13 -24.54 7.34
CA ASP A 160 5.80 -23.93 7.38
C ASP A 160 5.04 -24.11 6.05
N VAL A 161 5.77 -24.32 4.96
CA VAL A 161 5.26 -24.33 3.59
C VAL A 161 5.29 -25.73 3.00
N SER A 162 6.35 -26.52 3.24
CA SER A 162 6.62 -27.80 2.58
C SER A 162 5.49 -28.82 2.75
N ASP A 163 4.87 -28.86 3.95
CA ASP A 163 3.82 -29.83 4.26
C ASP A 163 2.43 -29.42 3.74
N LYS A 164 2.27 -28.15 3.43
CA LYS A 164 1.03 -27.60 2.85
C LYS A 164 1.00 -27.65 1.33
N LEU A 165 2.15 -27.91 0.69
CA LEU A 165 2.26 -27.97 -0.77
C LEU A 165 1.99 -29.37 -1.28
N ASN A 166 0.86 -29.54 -1.95
CA ASN A 166 0.50 -30.78 -2.64
C ASN A 166 1.15 -30.91 -4.02
N ASP A 167 1.52 -29.78 -4.67
CA ASP A 167 2.18 -29.79 -5.98
C ASP A 167 3.67 -30.06 -5.80
N ILE A 168 4.10 -31.23 -6.30
CA ILE A 168 5.49 -31.70 -6.22
C ILE A 168 6.44 -30.77 -6.96
N ASN A 169 6.03 -30.18 -8.07
CA ASN A 169 6.90 -29.29 -8.86
C ASN A 169 7.14 -27.97 -8.13
N LEU A 170 6.10 -27.41 -7.47
CA LEU A 170 6.25 -26.22 -6.64
C LEU A 170 7.10 -26.50 -5.41
N LYS A 171 6.94 -27.65 -4.79
CA LYS A 171 7.75 -28.08 -3.64
C LYS A 171 9.22 -28.23 -4.02
N LYS A 172 9.50 -28.91 -5.15
CA LYS A 172 10.85 -29.05 -5.70
C LYS A 172 11.45 -27.70 -6.06
N PHE A 173 10.70 -26.84 -6.75
CA PHE A 173 11.17 -25.49 -7.07
C PHE A 173 11.58 -24.70 -5.83
N LEU A 174 10.78 -24.73 -4.76
CA LEU A 174 11.15 -24.05 -3.51
C LEU A 174 12.43 -24.64 -2.93
N PHE A 175 12.53 -25.97 -2.87
CA PHE A 175 13.72 -26.64 -2.34
C PHE A 175 14.98 -26.26 -3.12
N ASP A 176 14.94 -26.29 -4.44
CA ASP A 176 16.07 -25.97 -5.33
C ASP A 176 16.48 -24.48 -5.25
N ASN A 177 15.56 -23.58 -4.81
CA ASN A 177 15.81 -22.15 -4.69
C ASN A 177 15.97 -21.68 -3.24
N LEU A 178 16.24 -22.59 -2.31
CA LEU A 178 16.59 -22.29 -0.92
C LEU A 178 18.00 -22.78 -0.61
N THR A 179 18.63 -22.14 0.37
CA THR A 179 19.96 -22.54 0.85
C THR A 179 19.83 -23.13 2.25
N PHE A 180 20.23 -24.39 2.39
CA PHE A 180 20.11 -25.18 3.62
C PHE A 180 21.42 -25.27 4.43
N ASP A 181 22.49 -24.62 3.99
CA ASP A 181 23.85 -24.74 4.57
C ASP A 181 23.92 -24.45 6.07
N LYS A 182 23.09 -23.52 6.56
CA LYS A 182 23.08 -23.10 7.97
C LYS A 182 21.98 -23.71 8.81
N THR A 183 20.95 -24.26 8.20
CA THR A 183 19.76 -24.76 8.91
C THR A 183 18.94 -25.69 8.03
N PRO A 184 18.37 -26.77 8.55
CA PRO A 184 17.42 -27.62 7.81
C PRO A 184 16.07 -26.93 7.58
N ASN A 185 15.82 -25.78 8.22
CA ASN A 185 14.57 -25.02 8.10
C ASN A 185 14.83 -23.55 7.77
N PRO A 186 15.31 -23.24 6.53
CA PRO A 186 15.65 -21.89 6.12
C PRO A 186 14.39 -21.02 5.92
N TYR A 187 14.58 -19.70 5.95
CA TYR A 187 13.55 -18.74 5.55
C TYR A 187 13.26 -18.83 4.06
N ILE A 188 11.98 -18.71 3.66
CA ILE A 188 11.57 -18.70 2.24
C ILE A 188 12.22 -17.51 1.51
N PHE A 189 12.23 -16.34 2.15
CA PHE A 189 12.84 -15.12 1.61
C PHE A 189 14.18 -14.86 2.28
N GLN A 190 15.25 -15.38 1.65
CA GLN A 190 16.62 -15.30 2.15
C GLN A 190 17.44 -14.22 1.44
N GLY A 191 18.27 -13.51 2.20
CA GLY A 191 19.31 -12.64 1.68
C GLY A 191 20.60 -13.39 1.32
N LYS A 192 21.58 -12.68 0.76
CA LYS A 192 22.91 -13.24 0.41
C LYS A 192 23.67 -13.89 1.59
N ARG A 193 23.37 -13.47 2.83
CA ARG A 193 23.96 -14.02 4.06
C ARG A 193 23.14 -15.18 4.66
N ILE A 194 22.17 -15.70 3.91
CA ILE A 194 21.26 -16.78 4.35
C ILE A 194 20.34 -16.34 5.52
N ASP A 195 20.33 -15.06 5.86
CA ASP A 195 19.40 -14.49 6.82
C ASP A 195 18.09 -14.06 6.13
N LYS A 196 17.01 -13.90 6.90
CA LYS A 196 15.77 -13.37 6.38
C LYS A 196 15.93 -11.96 5.79
N TYR A 197 15.08 -11.59 4.85
CA TYR A 197 15.00 -10.19 4.41
C TYR A 197 14.60 -9.28 5.57
N THR A 198 15.13 -8.07 5.56
CA THR A 198 14.86 -7.06 6.59
C THR A 198 13.57 -6.27 6.35
N SER A 199 13.06 -6.27 5.11
CA SER A 199 11.82 -5.59 4.75
C SER A 199 11.12 -6.24 3.56
N ILE A 200 9.79 -6.06 3.48
CA ILE A 200 8.96 -6.49 2.35
C ILE A 200 9.33 -5.74 1.07
N ASP A 201 9.91 -4.54 1.18
CA ASP A 201 10.33 -3.77 0.01
C ASP A 201 11.39 -4.49 -0.83
N ARG A 202 12.21 -5.35 -0.21
CA ARG A 202 13.14 -6.21 -0.95
C ARG A 202 12.42 -7.24 -1.81
N ILE A 203 11.33 -7.81 -1.32
CA ILE A 203 10.48 -8.72 -2.12
C ILE A 203 9.84 -7.91 -3.25
N THR A 204 9.23 -6.77 -2.91
CA THR A 204 8.55 -5.91 -3.89
C THR A 204 9.48 -5.42 -5.00
N SER A 205 10.72 -5.04 -4.69
CA SER A 205 11.67 -4.57 -5.70
C SER A 205 12.09 -5.67 -6.69
N LYS A 206 12.23 -6.91 -6.22
CA LYS A 206 12.57 -8.05 -7.07
C LYS A 206 11.37 -8.48 -7.93
N THR A 207 10.19 -8.61 -7.33
CA THR A 207 8.98 -9.03 -8.04
C THR A 207 8.51 -7.98 -9.07
N LYS A 208 8.76 -6.69 -8.81
CA LYS A 208 8.39 -5.62 -9.73
C LYS A 208 9.00 -5.79 -11.13
N MET A 209 10.17 -6.39 -11.22
CA MET A 209 10.86 -6.62 -12.51
C MET A 209 10.08 -7.56 -13.41
N ASP A 210 9.33 -8.51 -12.83
CA ASP A 210 8.58 -9.53 -13.57
C ASP A 210 7.14 -9.10 -13.91
N GLN A 211 6.72 -7.88 -13.53
CA GLN A 211 5.34 -7.44 -13.75
C GLN A 211 4.91 -7.48 -15.22
N HIS A 212 5.86 -7.33 -16.16
CA HIS A 212 5.58 -7.40 -17.60
C HIS A 212 5.37 -8.83 -18.12
N LEU A 213 5.71 -9.85 -17.34
CA LEU A 213 5.57 -11.28 -17.67
C LEU A 213 4.30 -11.90 -17.09
N ILE A 214 3.61 -11.18 -16.21
CA ILE A 214 2.43 -11.67 -15.48
C ILE A 214 1.29 -10.67 -15.62
N ASP A 215 0.14 -11.13 -16.10
CA ASP A 215 -1.02 -10.31 -16.44
C ASP A 215 -1.81 -9.77 -15.23
N PHE A 216 -1.39 -10.11 -14.01
CA PHE A 216 -2.00 -9.60 -12.78
C PHE A 216 -0.97 -8.95 -11.87
N PRO A 217 -1.38 -8.02 -10.99
CA PRO A 217 -0.46 -7.32 -10.11
C PRO A 217 0.24 -8.27 -9.12
N ILE A 218 1.58 -8.32 -9.16
CA ILE A 218 2.42 -9.14 -8.26
C ILE A 218 3.00 -8.36 -7.08
N ASN A 219 2.52 -7.14 -6.84
CA ASN A 219 2.79 -6.45 -5.58
C ASN A 219 2.18 -7.26 -4.42
N PRO A 220 2.90 -7.52 -3.31
CA PRO A 220 2.41 -8.39 -2.23
C PRO A 220 1.02 -8.02 -1.70
N ARG A 221 0.73 -6.73 -1.54
CA ARG A 221 -0.58 -6.25 -1.06
C ARG A 221 -1.71 -6.54 -2.05
N LYS A 222 -1.48 -6.26 -3.33
CA LYS A 222 -2.47 -6.51 -4.39
C LYS A 222 -2.69 -8.00 -4.60
N LEU A 223 -1.62 -8.78 -4.53
CA LEU A 223 -1.68 -10.23 -4.65
C LEU A 223 -2.49 -10.85 -3.48
N ARG A 224 -2.23 -10.41 -2.25
CA ARG A 224 -3.01 -10.83 -1.08
C ARG A 224 -4.48 -10.42 -1.18
N GLN A 225 -4.77 -9.20 -1.67
CA GLN A 225 -6.14 -8.75 -1.92
C GLN A 225 -6.84 -9.65 -2.94
N SER A 226 -6.17 -9.97 -4.04
CA SER A 226 -6.68 -10.87 -5.08
C SER A 226 -6.97 -12.28 -4.53
N TYR A 227 -6.06 -12.84 -3.73
CA TYR A 227 -6.26 -14.13 -3.04
C TYR A 227 -7.51 -14.10 -2.15
N ILE A 228 -7.64 -13.10 -1.29
CA ILE A 228 -8.80 -12.97 -0.38
C ILE A 228 -10.11 -12.88 -1.19
N LEU A 229 -10.12 -12.08 -2.25
CA LEU A 229 -11.29 -11.93 -3.11
C LEU A 229 -11.61 -13.22 -3.88
N SER A 230 -10.59 -14.01 -4.26
CA SER A 230 -10.79 -15.34 -4.86
C SER A 230 -11.54 -16.28 -3.91
N ILE A 231 -11.15 -16.32 -2.64
CA ILE A 231 -11.78 -17.19 -1.65
C ILE A 231 -13.22 -16.72 -1.34
N ILE A 232 -13.41 -15.42 -1.14
CA ILE A 232 -14.74 -14.86 -0.81
C ILE A 232 -15.71 -15.00 -1.99
N SER A 233 -15.25 -14.86 -3.23
CA SER A 233 -16.12 -14.98 -4.41
C SER A 233 -16.67 -16.38 -4.65
N ASN A 234 -16.06 -17.42 -4.09
CA ASN A 234 -16.51 -18.81 -4.21
C ASN A 234 -17.76 -19.15 -3.37
N GLN A 235 -18.17 -18.27 -2.46
CA GLN A 235 -19.41 -18.29 -1.65
C GLN A 235 -19.78 -19.61 -0.93
N THR A 236 -18.85 -20.54 -0.78
CA THR A 236 -19.13 -21.87 -0.18
C THR A 236 -18.86 -21.93 1.32
N LEU A 237 -18.19 -20.91 1.88
CA LEU A 237 -17.73 -20.89 3.26
C LEU A 237 -18.56 -19.95 4.15
N SER A 238 -18.80 -20.35 5.41
CA SER A 238 -19.37 -19.45 6.40
C SER A 238 -18.39 -18.33 6.79
N ASP A 239 -18.90 -17.29 7.46
CA ASP A 239 -18.06 -16.16 7.92
C ASP A 239 -16.97 -16.62 8.89
N GLU A 240 -17.29 -17.56 9.77
CA GLU A 240 -16.32 -18.16 10.71
C GLU A 240 -15.21 -18.91 9.98
N GLN A 241 -15.57 -19.72 8.98
CA GLN A 241 -14.60 -20.42 8.15
C GLN A 241 -13.72 -19.45 7.34
N LEU A 242 -14.30 -18.36 6.82
CA LEU A 242 -13.54 -17.32 6.11
C LEU A 242 -12.57 -16.58 7.03
N LEU A 243 -12.97 -16.26 8.26
CA LEU A 243 -12.11 -15.61 9.24
C LEU A 243 -10.92 -16.49 9.62
N ASP A 244 -11.18 -17.78 9.85
CA ASP A 244 -10.14 -18.75 10.19
C ASP A 244 -9.18 -18.97 9.01
N GLN A 245 -9.71 -19.27 7.82
CA GLN A 245 -8.87 -19.54 6.64
C GLN A 245 -8.06 -18.32 6.17
N LEU A 246 -8.65 -17.12 6.23
CA LEU A 246 -8.02 -15.90 5.73
C LEU A 246 -7.18 -15.20 6.79
N HIS A 247 -7.30 -15.56 8.06
CA HIS A 247 -6.64 -14.91 9.20
C HIS A 247 -6.84 -13.38 9.20
N ILE A 248 -8.08 -12.94 8.99
CA ILE A 248 -8.46 -11.51 8.96
C ILE A 248 -9.49 -11.19 10.04
N SER A 249 -9.60 -9.92 10.41
CA SER A 249 -10.62 -9.47 11.37
C SER A 249 -12.01 -9.41 10.73
N GLN A 250 -13.06 -9.47 11.57
CA GLN A 250 -14.46 -9.29 11.14
C GLN A 250 -14.67 -7.99 10.33
N LYS A 251 -14.03 -6.90 10.77
CA LYS A 251 -14.06 -5.63 10.04
C LYS A 251 -13.47 -5.74 8.64
N SER A 252 -12.35 -6.47 8.51
CA SER A 252 -11.71 -6.71 7.22
C SER A 252 -12.54 -7.61 6.33
N LEU A 253 -13.20 -8.62 6.90
CA LEU A 253 -14.11 -9.50 6.15
C LEU A 253 -15.27 -8.69 5.55
N GLY A 254 -15.93 -7.83 6.33
CA GLY A 254 -16.99 -6.94 5.83
C GLY A 254 -16.51 -6.04 4.69
N TYR A 255 -15.30 -5.47 4.83
CA TYR A 255 -14.69 -4.67 3.76
C TYR A 255 -14.45 -5.50 2.48
N TYR A 256 -13.88 -6.70 2.59
CA TYR A 256 -13.62 -7.53 1.40
C TYR A 256 -14.88 -8.10 0.77
N LYS A 257 -15.94 -8.41 1.53
CA LYS A 257 -17.27 -8.74 0.99
C LYS A 257 -17.86 -7.57 0.19
N PHE A 258 -17.77 -6.35 0.72
CA PHE A 258 -18.14 -5.16 -0.03
C PHE A 258 -17.32 -5.05 -1.33
N CYS A 259 -16.00 -5.23 -1.27
CA CYS A 259 -15.12 -5.18 -2.44
C CYS A 259 -15.48 -6.26 -3.49
N ALA A 260 -15.82 -7.48 -3.05
CA ALA A 260 -16.21 -8.56 -3.95
C ALA A 260 -17.48 -8.23 -4.77
N ASN A 261 -18.42 -7.51 -4.16
CA ASN A 261 -19.63 -7.05 -4.86
C ASN A 261 -19.41 -5.77 -5.68
N TYR A 262 -18.43 -4.95 -5.31
CA TYR A 262 -18.22 -3.64 -5.93
C TYR A 262 -17.21 -3.65 -7.07
N PHE A 263 -16.13 -4.45 -6.95
CA PHE A 263 -15.07 -4.52 -7.96
C PHE A 263 -15.47 -5.43 -9.13
N ASN A 264 -14.80 -5.23 -10.27
CA ASN A 264 -14.91 -6.13 -11.39
C ASN A 264 -13.91 -7.29 -11.20
N LEU A 265 -14.39 -8.45 -10.76
CA LEU A 265 -13.55 -9.63 -10.55
C LEU A 265 -13.48 -10.45 -11.82
N ILE A 266 -12.28 -10.66 -12.35
CA ILE A 266 -12.05 -11.43 -13.57
C ILE A 266 -11.22 -12.68 -13.20
N PRO A 267 -11.75 -13.90 -13.42
CA PRO A 267 -10.95 -15.11 -13.24
C PRO A 267 -9.73 -15.10 -14.17
N TYR A 268 -8.58 -15.47 -13.63
CA TYR A 268 -7.38 -15.68 -14.45
C TYR A 268 -7.65 -16.83 -15.43
N LYS A 269 -7.40 -16.58 -16.69
CA LYS A 269 -7.48 -17.57 -17.77
C LYS A 269 -6.15 -17.52 -18.52
N LYS A 270 -5.52 -18.65 -18.67
CA LYS A 270 -4.39 -18.82 -19.55
C LYS A 270 -4.82 -19.58 -20.80
#